data_44246ae52f3853d4a30acaf6306351c5
#
_entry.id   44246ae52f3853d4a30acaf6306351c5
#
_cell.length_a   1.000
_cell.length_b   1.000
_cell.length_c   1.000
_cell.angle_alpha   90.00
_cell.angle_beta   90.00
_cell.angle_gamma   90.00
#
_symmetry.space_group_name_H-M   'P 1'
#
loop_
_entity.id
_entity.type
_entity.pdbx_description
1 polymer ?
#
loop_
_entity_poly.entity_id
_entity_poly.type
_entity_poly.pdbx_seq_one_letter_code
_entity_poly.pdbx_strand_id
1 'polypeptide(L)'
;MEKKMTFENVTKDELLKTAKVPIRVVETEADIYEDMATVMFEEIVRNNEAGRNTVFIVPVGPIGQYRVLAGKVNAAHTDLSNVYFFNMDEYLDDNNNPIPPEHPLSFYGFMSREWYDLVNMPVENRWYPISGK
;
A
#
# COMPACT_ATOMS: atom_id res chain seq x y z
N MET A 1 -10.38 35.55 24.36
CA MET A 1 -10.22 34.12 24.76
C MET A 1 -9.80 33.35 23.51
N GLU A 2 -8.58 32.89 23.44
CA GLU A 2 -8.15 32.01 22.35
C GLU A 2 -8.96 30.70 22.45
N LYS A 3 -9.65 30.35 21.37
CA LYS A 3 -10.40 29.09 21.26
C LYS A 3 -9.38 27.96 21.25
N LYS A 4 -9.35 27.14 22.29
CA LYS A 4 -8.46 25.97 22.34
C LYS A 4 -8.82 25.05 21.18
N MET A 5 -7.87 24.85 20.25
CA MET A 5 -8.05 23.96 19.11
C MET A 5 -8.06 22.51 19.61
N THR A 6 -9.15 21.79 19.34
CA THR A 6 -9.29 20.35 19.63
C THR A 6 -9.54 19.62 18.31
N PHE A 7 -9.25 18.31 18.26
CA PHE A 7 -9.49 17.49 17.05
C PHE A 7 -10.98 17.52 16.59
N GLU A 8 -11.92 17.81 17.50
CA GLU A 8 -13.36 17.85 17.20
C GLU A 8 -13.79 19.15 16.49
N ASN A 9 -13.01 20.21 16.57
CA ASN A 9 -13.38 21.52 16.05
C ASN A 9 -12.36 22.15 15.10
N VAL A 10 -11.34 21.39 14.69
CA VAL A 10 -10.36 21.87 13.71
C VAL A 10 -10.98 21.83 12.31
N THR A 11 -10.89 22.94 11.59
CA THR A 11 -11.30 23.01 10.19
C THR A 11 -10.22 22.50 9.26
N LYS A 12 -10.59 22.15 7.99
CA LYS A 12 -9.63 21.79 6.94
C LYS A 12 -8.52 22.84 6.79
N ASP A 13 -8.91 24.12 6.74
CA ASP A 13 -7.95 25.22 6.55
C ASP A 13 -7.01 25.39 7.75
N GLU A 14 -7.51 25.25 8.97
CA GLU A 14 -6.69 25.26 10.18
C GLU A 14 -5.73 24.06 10.21
N LEU A 15 -6.21 22.87 9.85
CA LEU A 15 -5.38 21.67 9.76
C LEU A 15 -4.22 21.86 8.76
N LEU A 16 -4.52 22.32 7.55
CA LEU A 16 -3.50 22.55 6.50
C LEU A 16 -2.48 23.61 6.92
N LYS A 17 -2.87 24.64 7.68
CA LYS A 17 -1.97 25.71 8.15
C LYS A 17 -1.10 25.29 9.33
N THR A 18 -1.60 24.40 10.20
CA THR A 18 -0.94 24.08 11.47
C THR A 18 -0.29 22.71 11.51
N ALA A 19 -0.50 21.87 10.50
CA ALA A 19 0.05 20.54 10.42
C ALA A 19 1.60 20.56 10.43
N LYS A 20 2.19 19.71 11.24
CA LYS A 20 3.65 19.51 11.30
C LYS A 20 4.18 18.56 10.24
N VAL A 21 3.29 17.84 9.56
CA VAL A 21 3.58 16.96 8.43
C VAL A 21 2.84 17.47 7.20
N PRO A 22 3.38 17.27 5.99
CA PRO A 22 2.66 17.61 4.77
C PRO A 22 1.32 16.86 4.71
N ILE A 23 0.23 17.57 4.46
CA ILE A 23 -1.09 17.00 4.28
C ILE A 23 -1.60 17.39 2.90
N ARG A 24 -2.08 16.42 2.14
CA ARG A 24 -2.82 16.61 0.91
C ARG A 24 -4.26 16.15 1.09
N VAL A 25 -5.19 17.01 0.75
CA VAL A 25 -6.62 16.71 0.79
C VAL A 25 -7.12 16.65 -0.63
N VAL A 26 -7.74 15.54 -0.99
CA VAL A 26 -8.32 15.29 -2.31
C VAL A 26 -9.85 15.22 -2.22
N GLU A 27 -10.53 15.23 -3.37
CA GLU A 27 -11.99 15.32 -3.40
C GLU A 27 -12.68 13.97 -3.17
N THR A 28 -12.08 12.89 -3.67
CA THR A 28 -12.69 11.55 -3.64
C THR A 28 -11.73 10.49 -3.11
N GLU A 29 -12.29 9.37 -2.69
CA GLU A 29 -11.51 8.18 -2.33
C GLU A 29 -10.69 7.64 -3.51
N ALA A 30 -11.23 7.71 -4.71
CA ALA A 30 -10.52 7.30 -5.92
C ALA A 30 -9.26 8.14 -6.16
N ASP A 31 -9.30 9.44 -5.84
CA ASP A 31 -8.12 10.31 -5.92
C ASP A 31 -7.04 9.90 -4.91
N ILE A 32 -7.43 9.41 -3.71
CA ILE A 32 -6.47 8.87 -2.73
C ILE A 32 -5.75 7.66 -3.33
N TYR A 33 -6.49 6.72 -3.92
CA TYR A 33 -5.92 5.51 -4.51
C TYR A 33 -5.00 5.82 -5.70
N GLU A 34 -5.42 6.76 -6.55
CA GLU A 34 -4.60 7.23 -7.67
C GLU A 34 -3.30 7.89 -7.20
N ASP A 35 -3.38 8.73 -6.17
CA ASP A 35 -2.22 9.37 -5.56
C ASP A 35 -1.24 8.35 -4.97
N MET A 36 -1.75 7.41 -4.15
CA MET A 36 -0.93 6.38 -3.53
C MET A 36 -0.24 5.51 -4.58
N ALA A 37 -1.00 5.07 -5.59
CA ALA A 37 -0.48 4.27 -6.69
C ALA A 37 0.58 5.04 -7.50
N THR A 38 0.37 6.34 -7.72
CA THR A 38 1.34 7.19 -8.44
C THR A 38 2.65 7.30 -7.66
N VAL A 39 2.59 7.59 -6.36
CA VAL A 39 3.79 7.67 -5.51
C VAL A 39 4.56 6.34 -5.50
N MET A 40 3.85 5.22 -5.37
CA MET A 40 4.49 3.89 -5.41
C MET A 40 5.11 3.61 -6.78
N PHE A 41 4.41 3.92 -7.86
CA PHE A 41 4.90 3.74 -9.23
C PHE A 41 6.16 4.57 -9.52
N GLU A 42 6.13 5.85 -9.17
CA GLU A 42 7.28 6.76 -9.35
C GLU A 42 8.50 6.30 -8.53
N GLU A 43 8.28 5.77 -7.32
CA GLU A 43 9.36 5.21 -6.51
C GLU A 43 10.00 3.99 -7.18
N ILE A 44 9.19 3.09 -7.74
CA ILE A 44 9.69 1.92 -8.49
C ILE A 44 10.52 2.38 -9.70
N VAL A 45 9.98 3.28 -10.51
CA VAL A 45 10.67 3.78 -11.71
C VAL A 45 12.00 4.44 -11.33
N ARG A 46 11.98 5.36 -10.37
CA ARG A 46 13.19 6.06 -9.90
C ARG A 46 14.27 5.11 -9.39
N ASN A 47 13.88 4.06 -8.65
CA ASN A 47 14.83 3.09 -8.12
C ASN A 47 15.37 2.18 -9.21
N ASN A 48 14.54 1.75 -10.16
CA ASN A 48 14.98 0.99 -11.33
C ASN A 48 16.02 1.75 -12.16
N GLU A 49 15.77 3.03 -12.44
CA GLU A 49 16.71 3.91 -13.16
C GLU A 49 18.04 4.07 -12.41
N ALA A 50 17.99 4.04 -11.08
CA ALA A 50 19.18 4.13 -10.23
C ALA A 50 19.85 2.78 -9.93
N GLY A 51 19.34 1.67 -10.44
CA GLY A 51 19.83 0.31 -10.15
C GLY A 51 19.68 -0.09 -8.69
N ARG A 52 18.61 0.38 -8.02
CA ARG A 52 18.34 0.12 -6.60
C ARG A 52 17.10 -0.74 -6.42
N ASN A 53 17.06 -1.46 -5.31
CA ASN A 53 15.86 -2.15 -4.88
C ASN A 53 14.78 -1.19 -4.40
N THR A 54 13.53 -1.53 -4.66
CA THR A 54 12.35 -0.91 -4.03
C THR A 54 11.74 -1.87 -3.03
N VAL A 55 11.53 -1.42 -1.81
CA VAL A 55 10.94 -2.23 -0.74
C VAL A 55 9.70 -1.52 -0.19
N PHE A 56 8.57 -2.21 -0.21
CA PHE A 56 7.34 -1.73 0.40
C PHE A 56 6.88 -2.65 1.52
N ILE A 57 6.43 -2.06 2.63
CA ILE A 57 5.59 -2.73 3.62
C ILE A 57 4.16 -2.35 3.27
N VAL A 58 3.34 -3.35 2.94
CA VAL A 58 2.02 -3.15 2.35
C VAL A 58 0.90 -3.62 3.27
N PRO A 59 -0.01 -2.71 3.68
CA PRO A 59 -1.21 -3.06 4.46
C PRO A 59 -2.35 -3.50 3.54
N VAL A 60 -3.34 -4.19 4.10
CA VAL A 60 -4.65 -4.41 3.46
C VAL A 60 -5.67 -3.44 4.07
N GLY A 61 -5.44 -2.17 3.80
CA GLY A 61 -6.28 -1.02 4.14
C GLY A 61 -5.46 0.27 4.23
N PRO A 62 -5.65 1.22 3.32
CA PRO A 62 -6.57 1.24 2.17
C PRO A 62 -6.22 0.23 1.08
N ILE A 63 -7.17 -0.07 0.19
CA ILE A 63 -7.07 -1.24 -0.71
C ILE A 63 -7.09 -0.90 -2.21
N GLY A 64 -7.68 0.22 -2.61
CA GLY A 64 -7.90 0.52 -4.03
C GLY A 64 -6.64 0.83 -4.84
N GLN A 65 -5.56 1.25 -4.20
CA GLN A 65 -4.30 1.62 -4.86
C GLN A 65 -3.62 0.47 -5.59
N TYR A 66 -3.80 -0.78 -5.17
CA TYR A 66 -3.08 -1.92 -5.76
C TYR A 66 -3.48 -2.20 -7.21
N ARG A 67 -4.78 -2.19 -7.53
CA ARG A 67 -5.24 -2.33 -8.92
C ARG A 67 -4.82 -1.16 -9.80
N VAL A 68 -4.85 0.05 -9.27
CA VAL A 68 -4.38 1.24 -9.99
C VAL A 68 -2.88 1.12 -10.28
N LEU A 69 -2.09 0.72 -9.28
CA LEU A 69 -0.65 0.47 -9.44
C LEU A 69 -0.37 -0.62 -10.47
N ALA A 70 -1.12 -1.74 -10.43
CA ALA A 70 -1.00 -2.82 -11.41
C ALA A 70 -1.24 -2.32 -12.83
N GLY A 71 -2.27 -1.48 -13.03
CA GLY A 71 -2.55 -0.83 -14.30
C GLY A 71 -1.37 0.01 -14.81
N LYS A 72 -0.79 0.84 -13.94
CA LYS A 72 0.38 1.70 -14.28
C LYS A 72 1.61 0.87 -14.65
N VAL A 73 1.94 -0.12 -13.83
CA VAL A 73 3.10 -1.02 -14.03
C VAL A 73 2.99 -1.79 -15.34
N ASN A 74 1.81 -2.35 -15.62
CA ASN A 74 1.57 -3.13 -16.85
C ASN A 74 1.59 -2.23 -18.09
N ALA A 75 0.97 -1.05 -18.04
CA ALA A 75 0.96 -0.11 -19.15
C ALA A 75 2.35 0.40 -19.51
N ALA A 76 3.20 0.59 -18.51
CA ALA A 76 4.58 1.06 -18.70
C ALA A 76 5.59 -0.09 -18.90
N HIS A 77 5.16 -1.37 -18.86
CA HIS A 77 6.05 -2.54 -18.89
C HIS A 77 7.19 -2.46 -17.87
N THR A 78 6.87 -1.99 -16.67
CA THR A 78 7.85 -1.73 -15.61
C THR A 78 8.45 -3.03 -15.08
N ASP A 79 9.78 -3.09 -15.00
CA ASP A 79 10.48 -4.23 -14.39
C ASP A 79 10.25 -4.26 -12.86
N LEU A 80 9.80 -5.41 -12.36
CA LEU A 80 9.57 -5.66 -10.94
C LEU A 80 10.58 -6.63 -10.33
N SER A 81 11.65 -6.98 -11.02
CA SER A 81 12.66 -7.94 -10.54
C SER A 81 13.35 -7.50 -9.24
N ASN A 82 13.47 -6.20 -9.03
CA ASN A 82 14.08 -5.59 -7.84
C ASN A 82 13.04 -4.93 -6.90
N VAL A 83 11.76 -5.28 -7.02
CA VAL A 83 10.69 -4.77 -6.17
C VAL A 83 10.26 -5.83 -5.18
N TYR A 84 10.24 -5.50 -3.88
CA TYR A 84 9.94 -6.40 -2.77
C TYR A 84 8.75 -5.89 -2.00
N PHE A 85 7.75 -6.76 -1.81
CA PHE A 85 6.56 -6.48 -1.02
C PHE A 85 6.55 -7.32 0.25
N PHE A 86 6.45 -6.66 1.39
CA PHE A 86 6.25 -7.28 2.70
C PHE A 86 4.83 -6.99 3.16
N ASN A 87 3.96 -7.99 3.17
CA ASN A 87 2.65 -7.84 3.79
C ASN A 87 2.83 -7.51 5.27
N MET A 88 2.18 -6.44 5.74
CA MET A 88 2.37 -5.92 7.09
C MET A 88 1.90 -6.90 8.16
N ASP A 89 0.79 -7.58 7.91
CA ASP A 89 0.10 -8.44 8.86
C ASP A 89 -0.71 -9.53 8.16
N GLU A 90 -1.23 -10.48 8.94
CA GLU A 90 -2.19 -11.49 8.53
C GLU A 90 -3.02 -11.92 9.74
N TYR A 91 -4.23 -12.38 9.51
CA TYR A 91 -5.05 -13.03 10.53
C TYR A 91 -4.53 -14.41 10.87
N LEU A 92 -4.64 -14.76 12.14
CA LEU A 92 -4.29 -16.09 12.65
C LEU A 92 -5.55 -16.89 12.98
N ASP A 93 -5.46 -18.19 12.85
CA ASP A 93 -6.46 -19.13 13.35
C ASP A 93 -6.31 -19.37 14.88
N ASP A 94 -7.19 -20.17 15.46
CA ASP A 94 -7.15 -20.49 16.90
C ASP A 94 -5.88 -21.26 17.35
N ASN A 95 -5.08 -21.74 16.41
CA ASN A 95 -3.80 -22.41 16.66
C ASN A 95 -2.59 -21.50 16.39
N ASN A 96 -2.80 -20.20 16.20
CA ASN A 96 -1.79 -19.20 15.85
C ASN A 96 -1.09 -19.45 14.49
N ASN A 97 -1.75 -20.10 13.54
CA ASN A 97 -1.28 -20.19 12.18
C ASN A 97 -1.95 -19.12 11.31
N PRO A 98 -1.26 -18.54 10.32
CA PRO A 98 -1.91 -17.69 9.34
C PRO A 98 -3.08 -18.41 8.68
N ILE A 99 -4.20 -17.71 8.52
CA ILE A 99 -5.36 -18.26 7.81
C ILE A 99 -4.98 -18.52 6.33
N PRO A 100 -5.58 -19.54 5.69
CA PRO A 100 -5.23 -19.89 4.32
C PRO A 100 -5.62 -18.77 3.34
N PRO A 101 -4.92 -18.64 2.20
CA PRO A 101 -5.18 -17.57 1.20
C PRO A 101 -6.62 -17.57 0.66
N GLU A 102 -7.29 -18.72 0.67
CA GLU A 102 -8.68 -18.90 0.22
C GLU A 102 -9.70 -18.33 1.22
N HIS A 103 -9.28 -18.09 2.46
CA HIS A 103 -10.16 -17.54 3.48
C HIS A 103 -10.55 -16.09 3.11
N PRO A 104 -11.84 -15.72 3.23
CA PRO A 104 -12.32 -14.38 2.83
C PRO A 104 -11.60 -13.21 3.52
N LEU A 105 -11.08 -13.41 4.72
CA LEU A 105 -10.36 -12.40 5.50
C LEU A 105 -8.85 -12.42 5.28
N SER A 106 -8.29 -13.36 4.50
CA SER A 106 -6.85 -13.42 4.29
C SER A 106 -6.33 -12.21 3.54
N PHE A 107 -5.37 -11.52 4.14
CA PHE A 107 -4.68 -10.40 3.52
C PHE A 107 -3.76 -10.86 2.40
N TYR A 108 -3.10 -12.01 2.56
CA TYR A 108 -2.34 -12.60 1.46
C TYR A 108 -3.23 -12.96 0.27
N GLY A 109 -4.39 -13.58 0.52
CA GLY A 109 -5.37 -13.88 -0.53
C GLY A 109 -5.91 -12.62 -1.20
N PHE A 110 -6.13 -11.54 -0.44
CA PHE A 110 -6.48 -10.23 -0.98
C PHE A 110 -5.37 -9.69 -1.89
N MET A 111 -4.13 -9.66 -1.41
CA MET A 111 -2.99 -9.15 -2.18
C MET A 111 -2.72 -9.98 -3.45
N SER A 112 -2.97 -11.29 -3.42
CA SER A 112 -2.88 -12.14 -4.60
C SER A 112 -3.84 -11.65 -5.69
N ARG A 113 -5.13 -11.48 -5.37
CA ARG A 113 -6.16 -11.06 -6.32
C ARG A 113 -6.01 -9.62 -6.80
N GLU A 114 -5.54 -8.71 -5.95
CA GLU A 114 -5.52 -7.27 -6.24
C GLU A 114 -4.17 -6.77 -6.78
N TRP A 115 -3.11 -7.58 -6.63
CA TRP A 115 -1.78 -7.20 -7.05
C TRP A 115 -0.98 -8.36 -7.66
N TYR A 116 -0.64 -9.41 -6.89
CA TYR A 116 0.35 -10.41 -7.30
C TYR A 116 -0.02 -11.19 -8.56
N ASP A 117 -1.31 -11.48 -8.78
CA ASP A 117 -1.81 -12.21 -9.95
C ASP A 117 -2.01 -11.29 -11.17
N LEU A 118 -1.92 -9.98 -10.97
CA LEU A 118 -2.13 -8.98 -12.03
C LEU A 118 -0.82 -8.50 -12.67
N VAL A 119 0.33 -8.76 -12.03
CA VAL A 119 1.63 -8.24 -12.45
C VAL A 119 2.69 -9.34 -12.50
N ASN A 120 3.76 -9.10 -13.28
CA ASN A 120 4.89 -10.03 -13.37
C ASN A 120 5.94 -9.73 -12.28
N MET A 121 5.56 -9.93 -11.02
CA MET A 121 6.45 -9.79 -9.88
C MET A 121 7.00 -11.17 -9.45
N PRO A 122 8.32 -11.35 -9.24
CA PRO A 122 8.89 -12.62 -8.78
C PRO A 122 8.25 -13.10 -7.47
N VAL A 123 7.99 -14.40 -7.35
CA VAL A 123 7.36 -14.98 -6.16
C VAL A 123 8.24 -14.83 -4.92
N GLU A 124 9.57 -14.94 -5.08
CA GLU A 124 10.56 -14.75 -4.02
C GLU A 124 10.61 -13.34 -3.44
N ASN A 125 10.02 -12.36 -4.15
CA ASN A 125 9.94 -10.97 -3.71
C ASN A 125 8.64 -10.65 -2.95
N ARG A 126 7.77 -11.65 -2.74
CA ARG A 126 6.47 -11.53 -2.07
C ARG A 126 6.56 -12.13 -0.68
N TRP A 127 6.63 -11.30 0.35
CA TRP A 127 6.79 -11.73 1.73
C TRP A 127 5.50 -11.53 2.53
N TYR A 128 5.10 -12.52 3.28
CA TYR A 128 3.93 -12.47 4.16
C TYR A 128 4.23 -13.19 5.48
N PRO A 129 3.54 -12.83 6.58
CA PRO A 129 3.73 -13.51 7.85
C PRO A 129 3.41 -15.00 7.73
N ILE A 130 4.34 -15.84 8.18
CA ILE A 130 4.17 -17.28 8.23
C ILE A 130 4.39 -17.78 9.65
N SER A 131 3.61 -18.78 10.07
CA SER A 131 3.75 -19.38 11.40
C SER A 131 5.08 -20.10 11.56
N GLY A 132 5.67 -19.98 12.73
CA GLY A 132 6.71 -20.90 13.23
C GLY A 132 8.12 -20.72 12.67
N LYS A 133 8.46 -19.53 12.17
CA LYS A 133 9.86 -19.24 11.81
C LYS A 133 10.29 -17.88 12.31
#